data_0d20b62ea1dda4ea4b48c0f795233312
#
_entry.id   0d20b62ea1dda4ea4b48c0f795233312
#
_cell.length_a   1.000
_cell.length_b   1.000
_cell.length_c   1.000
_cell.angle_alpha   90.00
_cell.angle_beta   90.00
_cell.angle_gamma   90.00
#
_symmetry.space_group_name_H-M   'P 1'
#
loop_
_entity.id
_entity.type
_entity.pdbx_description
1 polymer ?
#
loop_
_entity_poly.entity_id
_entity_poly.type
_entity_poly.pdbx_seq_one_letter_code
_entity_poly.pdbx_strand_id
1 'polypeptide(L)'
;MLTLERVGKTYPNGVHALGGVTLEVGLGEIVAVIGGSGCGKSTLLRAIGGLDPPSEGAVVLDDERITAPHEKIGIIFQEPRLLPWLKVADNVGFGLGDRPKAERATRVAAALKRVGLSDKAAMWPRELSGGQAQRVANARALVPRPEVLLLDEPFSALDAFTRTDLQDHLLDLWADAKPTLILVTHDVDEAIVLADRVMVMCPRPGRIFDEIDVDLPRPRDRQSAAFDFVKRRVLAALDRSLNRAATAADAEPKAAAGAAMWW
;
A
#
# COMPACT_ATOMS: atom_id res chain seq x y z
N MET A 1 -14.63 4.15 8.58
CA MET A 1 -14.38 2.74 8.28
C MET A 1 -14.24 2.55 6.78
N LEU A 2 -13.28 1.75 6.30
CA LEU A 2 -13.10 1.46 4.88
C LEU A 2 -13.66 0.07 4.54
N THR A 3 -14.53 0.00 3.55
CA THR A 3 -15.18 -1.26 3.12
C THR A 3 -14.99 -1.49 1.62
N LEU A 4 -14.61 -2.69 1.25
CA LEU A 4 -14.56 -3.18 -0.12
C LEU A 4 -15.69 -4.18 -0.31
N GLU A 5 -16.64 -3.86 -1.18
CA GLU A 5 -17.83 -4.67 -1.43
C GLU A 5 -17.69 -5.38 -2.78
N ARG A 6 -17.24 -6.64 -2.77
CA ARG A 6 -17.07 -7.47 -3.97
C ARG A 6 -16.34 -6.75 -5.11
N VAL A 7 -15.24 -6.06 -4.78
CA VAL A 7 -14.46 -5.28 -5.73
C VAL A 7 -13.88 -6.17 -6.83
N GLY A 8 -14.33 -5.96 -8.06
CA GLY A 8 -13.86 -6.62 -9.27
C GLY A 8 -13.23 -5.60 -10.24
N LYS A 9 -12.20 -6.01 -10.98
CA LYS A 9 -11.57 -5.19 -12.01
C LYS A 9 -11.27 -6.00 -13.24
N THR A 10 -11.90 -5.60 -14.36
CA THR A 10 -11.62 -6.11 -15.70
C THR A 10 -11.14 -4.95 -16.55
N TYR A 11 -9.98 -5.11 -17.18
CA TYR A 11 -9.42 -4.13 -18.10
C TYR A 11 -10.00 -4.27 -19.52
N PRO A 12 -9.96 -3.21 -20.37
CA PRO A 12 -10.48 -3.26 -21.73
C PRO A 12 -9.87 -4.35 -22.62
N ASN A 13 -8.65 -4.79 -22.30
CA ASN A 13 -7.97 -5.90 -22.98
C ASN A 13 -8.45 -7.30 -22.55
N GLY A 14 -9.51 -7.38 -21.73
CA GLY A 14 -10.08 -8.63 -21.23
C GLY A 14 -9.38 -9.21 -20.00
N VAL A 15 -8.34 -8.56 -19.46
CA VAL A 15 -7.64 -9.06 -18.26
C VAL A 15 -8.51 -8.83 -17.03
N HIS A 16 -8.88 -9.95 -16.35
CA HIS A 16 -9.55 -9.94 -15.05
C HIS A 16 -8.51 -9.82 -13.94
N ALA A 17 -8.26 -8.60 -13.47
CA ALA A 17 -7.23 -8.33 -12.47
C ALA A 17 -7.70 -8.63 -11.04
N LEU A 18 -8.97 -8.32 -10.72
CA LEU A 18 -9.58 -8.59 -9.42
C LEU A 18 -10.93 -9.30 -9.59
N GLY A 19 -11.22 -10.25 -8.70
CA GLY A 19 -12.41 -11.09 -8.78
C GLY A 19 -13.23 -11.09 -7.48
N GLY A 20 -13.92 -9.98 -7.19
CA GLY A 20 -14.86 -9.91 -6.07
C GLY A 20 -14.19 -9.85 -4.69
N VAL A 21 -13.20 -8.96 -4.52
CA VAL A 21 -12.52 -8.75 -3.23
C VAL A 21 -13.50 -8.08 -2.26
N THR A 22 -13.71 -8.72 -1.11
CA THR A 22 -14.48 -8.18 0.01
C THR A 22 -13.56 -8.06 1.21
N LEU A 23 -13.52 -6.87 1.84
CA LEU A 23 -12.65 -6.57 2.97
C LEU A 23 -13.25 -5.41 3.76
N GLU A 24 -13.27 -5.55 5.07
CA GLU A 24 -13.56 -4.46 5.99
C GLU A 24 -12.31 -4.11 6.79
N VAL A 25 -11.98 -2.82 6.87
CA VAL A 25 -10.81 -2.32 7.59
C VAL A 25 -11.27 -1.32 8.64
N GLY A 26 -10.93 -1.61 9.89
CA GLY A 26 -11.28 -0.79 11.03
C GLY A 26 -10.56 0.56 11.05
N LEU A 27 -11.08 1.50 11.83
CA LEU A 27 -10.42 2.80 12.04
C LEU A 27 -9.08 2.59 12.76
N GLY A 28 -8.01 3.16 12.21
CA GLY A 28 -6.68 3.06 12.77
C GLY A 28 -6.03 1.68 12.66
N GLU A 29 -6.65 0.74 11.96
CA GLU A 29 -6.09 -0.58 11.71
C GLU A 29 -5.02 -0.54 10.62
N ILE A 30 -3.98 -1.37 10.75
CA ILE A 30 -2.97 -1.60 9.71
C ILE A 30 -3.22 -2.98 9.08
N VAL A 31 -3.57 -3.00 7.80
CA VAL A 31 -3.75 -4.23 7.02
C VAL A 31 -2.63 -4.34 5.98
N ALA A 32 -1.91 -5.45 5.99
CA ALA A 32 -0.97 -5.78 4.92
C ALA A 32 -1.61 -6.70 3.88
N VAL A 33 -1.38 -6.40 2.61
CA VAL A 33 -1.81 -7.23 1.48
C VAL A 33 -0.57 -7.82 0.82
N ILE A 34 -0.44 -9.14 0.89
CA ILE A 34 0.68 -9.88 0.31
C ILE A 34 0.20 -10.87 -0.75
N GLY A 35 1.11 -11.34 -1.59
CA GLY A 35 0.81 -12.31 -2.65
C GLY A 35 1.84 -12.29 -3.76
N GLY A 36 1.82 -13.29 -4.62
CA GLY A 36 2.72 -13.42 -5.75
C GLY A 36 2.63 -12.25 -6.74
N SER A 37 3.64 -12.14 -7.63
CA SER A 37 3.62 -11.13 -8.68
C SER A 37 2.36 -11.31 -9.56
N GLY A 38 1.73 -10.19 -9.94
CA GLY A 38 0.54 -10.19 -10.79
C GLY A 38 -0.76 -10.66 -10.12
N CYS A 39 -0.82 -10.83 -8.80
CA CYS A 39 -2.07 -11.17 -8.10
C CYS A 39 -3.03 -9.98 -7.90
N GLY A 40 -2.72 -8.80 -8.41
CA GLY A 40 -3.63 -7.64 -8.39
C GLY A 40 -3.47 -6.69 -7.20
N LYS A 41 -2.42 -6.79 -6.38
CA LYS A 41 -2.19 -5.92 -5.20
C LYS A 41 -2.22 -4.43 -5.54
N SER A 42 -1.41 -4.00 -6.50
CA SER A 42 -1.38 -2.57 -6.91
C SER A 42 -2.67 -2.15 -7.62
N THR A 43 -3.37 -3.08 -8.30
CA THR A 43 -4.71 -2.81 -8.85
C THR A 43 -5.71 -2.57 -7.72
N LEU A 44 -5.68 -3.39 -6.67
CA LEU A 44 -6.52 -3.23 -5.49
C LEU A 44 -6.26 -1.88 -4.81
N LEU A 45 -4.99 -1.55 -4.59
CA LEU A 45 -4.60 -0.29 -3.98
C LEU A 45 -5.06 0.92 -4.81
N ARG A 46 -4.92 0.88 -6.15
CA ARG A 46 -5.40 1.93 -7.06
C ARG A 46 -6.93 2.05 -7.04
N ALA A 47 -7.64 0.94 -6.92
CA ALA A 47 -9.11 0.95 -6.79
C ALA A 47 -9.52 1.63 -5.47
N ILE A 48 -8.87 1.30 -4.35
CA ILE A 48 -9.12 1.93 -3.05
C ILE A 48 -8.82 3.43 -3.10
N GLY A 49 -7.73 3.82 -3.75
CA GLY A 49 -7.33 5.22 -3.87
C GLY A 49 -8.15 6.04 -4.89
N GLY A 50 -9.14 5.44 -5.56
CA GLY A 50 -9.93 6.11 -6.60
C GLY A 50 -9.15 6.47 -7.86
N LEU A 51 -7.91 5.94 -8.01
CA LEU A 51 -7.07 6.17 -9.20
C LEU A 51 -7.50 5.34 -10.40
N ASP A 52 -8.08 4.18 -10.15
CA ASP A 52 -8.57 3.25 -11.17
C ASP A 52 -9.80 2.51 -10.61
N PRO A 53 -11.00 3.12 -10.70
CA PRO A 53 -12.22 2.61 -10.07
C PRO A 53 -12.53 1.16 -10.45
N PRO A 54 -13.16 0.38 -9.56
CA PRO A 54 -13.54 -1.00 -9.84
C PRO A 54 -14.56 -1.08 -10.99
N SER A 55 -14.51 -2.18 -11.76
CA SER A 55 -15.51 -2.49 -12.79
C SER A 55 -16.79 -3.04 -12.17
N GLU A 56 -16.68 -3.70 -11.01
CA GLU A 56 -17.78 -4.31 -10.27
C GLU A 56 -17.58 -4.07 -8.78
N GLY A 57 -18.67 -4.03 -8.02
CA GLY A 57 -18.63 -3.76 -6.59
C GLY A 57 -18.40 -2.29 -6.27
N ALA A 58 -17.95 -2.02 -5.06
CA ALA A 58 -17.68 -0.67 -4.58
C ALA A 58 -16.55 -0.62 -3.56
N VAL A 59 -15.86 0.51 -3.50
CA VAL A 59 -15.02 0.93 -2.38
C VAL A 59 -15.79 2.04 -1.66
N VAL A 60 -15.97 1.89 -0.35
CA VAL A 60 -16.75 2.82 0.48
C VAL A 60 -15.89 3.28 1.66
N LEU A 61 -15.81 4.58 1.88
CA LEU A 61 -15.17 5.20 3.04
C LEU A 61 -16.21 6.03 3.77
N ASP A 62 -16.57 5.66 5.01
CA ASP A 62 -17.57 6.35 5.84
C ASP A 62 -18.86 6.67 5.09
N ASP A 63 -19.47 5.64 4.49
CA ASP A 63 -20.71 5.72 3.68
C ASP A 63 -20.57 6.45 2.33
N GLU A 64 -19.38 6.96 1.99
CA GLU A 64 -19.10 7.60 0.70
C GLU A 64 -18.42 6.62 -0.27
N ARG A 65 -18.99 6.48 -1.48
CA ARG A 65 -18.42 5.64 -2.53
C ARG A 65 -17.23 6.34 -3.20
N ILE A 66 -16.08 5.69 -3.20
CA ILE A 66 -14.85 6.20 -3.82
C ILE A 66 -14.83 5.87 -5.31
N THR A 67 -14.96 6.89 -6.15
CA THR A 67 -14.94 6.77 -7.62
C THR A 67 -13.87 7.64 -8.28
N ALA A 68 -13.19 8.48 -7.50
CA ALA A 68 -12.10 9.36 -7.90
C ALA A 68 -11.13 9.55 -6.74
N PRO A 69 -9.93 10.11 -6.94
CA PRO A 69 -9.03 10.47 -5.86
C PRO A 69 -9.73 11.34 -4.80
N HIS A 70 -9.56 10.97 -3.53
CA HIS A 70 -10.28 11.56 -2.41
C HIS A 70 -9.32 12.20 -1.40
N GLU A 71 -9.68 13.38 -0.85
CA GLU A 71 -8.81 14.13 0.06
C GLU A 71 -8.47 13.41 1.38
N LYS A 72 -9.36 12.51 1.83
CA LYS A 72 -9.16 11.66 3.02
C LYS A 72 -8.22 10.49 2.78
N ILE A 73 -7.81 10.22 1.53
CA ILE A 73 -6.97 9.08 1.16
C ILE A 73 -5.61 9.59 0.70
N GLY A 74 -4.57 9.30 1.49
CA GLY A 74 -3.17 9.53 1.11
C GLY A 74 -2.56 8.31 0.45
N ILE A 75 -1.63 8.51 -0.49
CA ILE A 75 -0.93 7.41 -1.17
C ILE A 75 0.57 7.65 -1.12
N ILE A 76 1.32 6.62 -0.71
CA ILE A 76 2.77 6.53 -0.79
C ILE A 76 3.11 5.45 -1.82
N PHE A 77 3.79 5.84 -2.88
CA PHE A 77 4.22 4.92 -3.94
C PHE A 77 5.59 4.31 -3.63
N GLN A 78 5.90 3.22 -4.30
CA GLN A 78 7.20 2.54 -4.24
C GLN A 78 8.36 3.51 -4.53
N GLU A 79 8.22 4.33 -5.57
CA GLU A 79 9.12 5.46 -5.83
C GLU A 79 8.60 6.71 -5.12
N PRO A 80 9.46 7.56 -4.55
CA PRO A 80 9.04 8.78 -3.84
C PRO A 80 8.18 9.74 -4.67
N ARG A 81 8.33 9.72 -6.00
CA ARG A 81 7.61 10.55 -6.97
C ARG A 81 7.51 12.01 -6.52
N LEU A 82 8.62 12.54 -6.03
CA LEU A 82 8.70 13.96 -5.71
C LEU A 82 8.63 14.80 -6.99
N LEU A 83 7.98 15.93 -6.90
CA LEU A 83 7.87 16.89 -7.99
C LEU A 83 9.25 17.57 -8.18
N PRO A 84 10.00 17.26 -9.26
CA PRO A 84 11.40 17.69 -9.39
C PRO A 84 11.57 19.20 -9.55
N TRP A 85 10.51 19.90 -9.93
CA TRP A 85 10.46 21.37 -10.07
C TRP A 85 10.03 22.09 -8.79
N LEU A 86 9.78 21.39 -7.70
CA LEU A 86 9.43 21.93 -6.39
C LEU A 86 10.53 21.62 -5.37
N LYS A 87 10.79 22.56 -4.48
CA LYS A 87 11.65 22.34 -3.31
C LYS A 87 11.00 21.34 -2.35
N VAL A 88 11.78 20.80 -1.42
CA VAL A 88 11.33 19.84 -0.40
C VAL A 88 10.13 20.39 0.39
N ALA A 89 10.19 21.62 0.87
CA ALA A 89 9.07 22.22 1.60
C ALA A 89 7.80 22.33 0.74
N ASP A 90 7.94 22.68 -0.54
CA ASP A 90 6.81 22.81 -1.45
C ASP A 90 6.25 21.44 -1.86
N ASN A 91 7.12 20.42 -1.98
CA ASN A 91 6.68 19.04 -2.16
C ASN A 91 5.81 18.58 -0.98
N VAL A 92 6.27 18.78 0.26
CA VAL A 92 5.49 18.44 1.45
C VAL A 92 4.18 19.21 1.50
N GLY A 93 4.23 20.52 1.20
CA GLY A 93 3.05 21.39 1.23
C GLY A 93 2.07 21.19 0.07
N PHE A 94 2.40 20.37 -0.93
CA PHE A 94 1.61 20.23 -2.17
C PHE A 94 0.16 19.81 -1.93
N GLY A 95 -0.07 18.86 -1.03
CA GLY A 95 -1.41 18.36 -0.70
C GLY A 95 -2.24 19.25 0.24
N LEU A 96 -1.71 20.43 0.65
CA LEU A 96 -2.43 21.34 1.56
C LEU A 96 -3.40 22.30 0.84
N GLY A 97 -3.41 22.32 -0.51
CA GLY A 97 -4.35 23.11 -1.31
C GLY A 97 -4.32 24.60 -0.97
N ASP A 98 -5.50 25.22 -0.92
CA ASP A 98 -5.71 26.66 -0.71
C ASP A 98 -5.72 27.10 0.76
N ARG A 99 -5.15 26.28 1.67
CA ARG A 99 -5.03 26.67 3.09
C ARG A 99 -4.22 27.95 3.24
N PRO A 100 -4.49 28.79 4.26
CA PRO A 100 -3.74 29.99 4.52
C PRO A 100 -2.23 29.76 4.57
N LYS A 101 -1.45 30.64 3.95
CA LYS A 101 0.02 30.51 3.82
C LYS A 101 0.72 30.25 5.16
N ALA A 102 0.28 30.92 6.23
CA ALA A 102 0.84 30.72 7.58
C ALA A 102 0.56 29.32 8.11
N GLU A 103 -0.65 28.79 7.92
CA GLU A 103 -1.02 27.42 8.32
C GLU A 103 -0.20 26.38 7.53
N ARG A 104 -0.10 26.55 6.20
CA ARG A 104 0.74 25.68 5.36
C ARG A 104 2.18 25.65 5.83
N ALA A 105 2.79 26.82 6.08
CA ALA A 105 4.16 26.91 6.56
C ALA A 105 4.35 26.18 7.90
N THR A 106 3.42 26.35 8.84
CA THR A 106 3.48 25.69 10.15
C THR A 106 3.35 24.17 10.01
N ARG A 107 2.40 23.68 9.19
CA ARG A 107 2.21 22.22 8.97
C ARG A 107 3.41 21.60 8.27
N VAL A 108 3.96 22.25 7.25
CA VAL A 108 5.15 21.78 6.52
C VAL A 108 6.36 21.72 7.44
N ALA A 109 6.60 22.77 8.24
CA ALA A 109 7.72 22.79 9.19
C ALA A 109 7.60 21.66 10.23
N ALA A 110 6.40 21.44 10.77
CA ALA A 110 6.13 20.34 11.70
C ALA A 110 6.35 18.97 11.04
N ALA A 111 5.86 18.78 9.81
CA ALA A 111 6.03 17.54 9.07
C ALA A 111 7.51 17.24 8.77
N LEU A 112 8.28 18.24 8.30
CA LEU A 112 9.72 18.10 8.04
C LEU A 112 10.51 17.82 9.34
N LYS A 113 10.13 18.45 10.45
CA LYS A 113 10.73 18.14 11.76
C LYS A 113 10.51 16.69 12.16
N ARG A 114 9.30 16.16 11.97
CA ARG A 114 8.95 14.77 12.31
C ARG A 114 9.75 13.75 11.51
N VAL A 115 10.05 14.04 10.24
CA VAL A 115 10.86 13.15 9.39
C VAL A 115 12.37 13.43 9.49
N GLY A 116 12.80 14.33 10.38
CA GLY A 116 14.21 14.65 10.61
C GLY A 116 14.88 15.41 9.45
N LEU A 117 14.11 16.17 8.67
CA LEU A 117 14.59 16.87 7.46
C LEU A 117 14.33 18.39 7.48
N SER A 118 14.27 19.01 8.66
CA SER A 118 14.04 20.46 8.79
C SER A 118 15.10 21.30 8.05
N ASP A 119 16.35 20.85 8.07
CA ASP A 119 17.50 21.49 7.40
C ASP A 119 17.47 21.34 5.87
N LYS A 120 16.65 20.45 5.34
CA LYS A 120 16.53 20.16 3.91
C LYS A 120 15.37 20.89 3.22
N ALA A 121 14.60 21.71 3.94
CA ALA A 121 13.38 22.37 3.43
C ALA A 121 13.59 23.14 2.12
N ALA A 122 14.76 23.79 1.94
CA ALA A 122 15.09 24.59 0.77
C ALA A 122 15.78 23.81 -0.36
N MET A 123 16.08 22.52 -0.17
CA MET A 123 16.75 21.68 -1.15
C MET A 123 15.79 21.21 -2.25
N TRP A 124 16.38 20.77 -3.36
CA TRP A 124 15.65 20.13 -4.46
C TRP A 124 15.65 18.60 -4.31
N PRO A 125 14.65 17.88 -4.86
CA PRO A 125 14.60 16.42 -4.79
C PRO A 125 15.88 15.69 -5.24
N ARG A 126 16.55 16.21 -6.27
CA ARG A 126 17.81 15.66 -6.82
C ARG A 126 19.00 15.72 -5.86
N GLU A 127 18.90 16.51 -4.79
CA GLU A 127 19.96 16.68 -3.79
C GLU A 127 19.78 15.75 -2.58
N LEU A 128 18.69 14.94 -2.59
CA LEU A 128 18.35 14.02 -1.52
C LEU A 128 18.86 12.60 -1.82
N SER A 129 19.24 11.85 -0.76
CA SER A 129 19.39 10.40 -0.86
C SER A 129 18.02 9.73 -1.06
N GLY A 130 18.00 8.48 -1.52
CA GLY A 130 16.77 7.72 -1.71
C GLY A 130 15.91 7.64 -0.43
N GLY A 131 16.53 7.35 0.71
CA GLY A 131 15.84 7.32 2.01
C GLY A 131 15.31 8.70 2.43
N GLN A 132 16.05 9.79 2.17
CA GLN A 132 15.57 11.16 2.42
C GLN A 132 14.39 11.51 1.51
N ALA A 133 14.45 11.16 0.23
CA ALA A 133 13.35 11.37 -0.70
C ALA A 133 12.10 10.60 -0.27
N GLN A 134 12.24 9.36 0.23
CA GLN A 134 11.13 8.58 0.76
C GLN A 134 10.53 9.23 2.02
N ARG A 135 11.36 9.73 2.93
CA ARG A 135 10.87 10.49 4.12
C ARG A 135 10.09 11.75 3.72
N VAL A 136 10.53 12.47 2.68
CA VAL A 136 9.78 13.62 2.13
C VAL A 136 8.45 13.17 1.54
N ALA A 137 8.41 12.05 0.81
CA ALA A 137 7.16 11.49 0.26
C ALA A 137 6.19 11.08 1.38
N ASN A 138 6.69 10.47 2.45
CA ASN A 138 5.90 10.14 3.64
C ASN A 138 5.32 11.42 4.29
N ALA A 139 6.15 12.44 4.49
CA ALA A 139 5.70 13.73 5.03
C ALA A 139 4.62 14.38 4.14
N ARG A 140 4.80 14.34 2.81
CA ARG A 140 3.81 14.85 1.84
C ARG A 140 2.47 14.13 1.94
N ALA A 141 2.48 12.81 2.07
CA ALA A 141 1.26 12.01 2.18
C ALA A 141 0.54 12.22 3.52
N LEU A 142 1.27 12.50 4.60
CA LEU A 142 0.73 12.63 5.96
C LEU A 142 0.34 14.05 6.35
N VAL A 143 0.93 15.09 5.72
CA VAL A 143 0.69 16.51 6.09
C VAL A 143 -0.78 16.93 5.95
N PRO A 144 -1.59 16.40 4.99
CA PRO A 144 -3.02 16.67 4.91
C PRO A 144 -3.82 16.06 6.07
N ARG A 145 -3.24 15.08 6.80
CA ARG A 145 -3.89 14.22 7.81
C ARG A 145 -4.98 13.35 7.19
N PRO A 146 -4.63 12.45 6.29
CA PRO A 146 -5.59 11.54 5.69
C PRO A 146 -6.19 10.59 6.75
N GLU A 147 -7.41 10.13 6.53
CA GLU A 147 -8.07 9.09 7.33
C GLU A 147 -7.59 7.70 6.93
N VAL A 148 -7.23 7.53 5.64
CA VAL A 148 -6.68 6.30 5.07
C VAL A 148 -5.34 6.59 4.41
N LEU A 149 -4.33 5.77 4.67
CA LEU A 149 -3.03 5.84 4.03
C LEU A 149 -2.74 4.52 3.29
N LEU A 150 -2.51 4.63 2.00
CA LEU A 150 -2.19 3.52 1.11
C LEU A 150 -0.70 3.51 0.82
N LEU A 151 -0.05 2.34 0.93
CA LEU A 151 1.38 2.17 0.69
C LEU A 151 1.61 1.05 -0.34
N ASP A 152 2.19 1.38 -1.48
CA ASP A 152 2.53 0.44 -2.56
C ASP A 152 4.03 0.14 -2.52
N GLU A 153 4.41 -0.97 -1.89
CA GLU A 153 5.78 -1.46 -1.72
C GLU A 153 6.79 -0.38 -1.23
N PRO A 154 6.48 0.36 -0.15
CA PRO A 154 7.16 1.60 0.21
C PRO A 154 8.63 1.44 0.62
N PHE A 155 9.09 0.21 0.85
CA PHE A 155 10.46 -0.08 1.33
C PHE A 155 11.25 -1.01 0.41
N SER A 156 10.70 -1.42 -0.73
CA SER A 156 11.29 -2.45 -1.61
C SER A 156 12.63 -2.04 -2.23
N ALA A 157 12.86 -0.74 -2.46
CA ALA A 157 14.08 -0.20 -3.06
C ALA A 157 15.15 0.19 -2.04
N LEU A 158 15.01 -0.20 -0.76
CA LEU A 158 15.89 0.24 0.32
C LEU A 158 16.79 -0.89 0.82
N ASP A 159 17.99 -0.53 1.26
CA ASP A 159 18.86 -1.44 2.01
C ASP A 159 18.25 -1.81 3.38
N ALA A 160 18.73 -2.89 3.99
CA ALA A 160 18.13 -3.46 5.20
C ALA A 160 18.09 -2.49 6.40
N PHE A 161 19.13 -1.66 6.59
CA PHE A 161 19.19 -0.71 7.70
C PHE A 161 18.21 0.44 7.49
N THR A 162 18.25 1.05 6.31
CA THR A 162 17.33 2.15 5.95
C THR A 162 15.87 1.69 5.98
N ARG A 163 15.61 0.44 5.57
CA ARG A 163 14.27 -0.16 5.62
C ARG A 163 13.75 -0.26 7.05
N THR A 164 14.54 -0.83 7.96
CA THR A 164 14.15 -0.97 9.38
C THR A 164 13.87 0.40 10.01
N ASP A 165 14.77 1.35 9.83
CA ASP A 165 14.62 2.71 10.34
C ASP A 165 13.36 3.42 9.82
N LEU A 166 13.03 3.22 8.54
CA LEU A 166 11.82 3.80 7.96
C LEU A 166 10.52 3.09 8.37
N GLN A 167 10.57 1.79 8.64
CA GLN A 167 9.43 1.05 9.19
C GLN A 167 9.10 1.50 10.61
N ASP A 168 10.11 1.61 11.46
CA ASP A 168 9.95 2.11 12.83
C ASP A 168 9.43 3.55 12.81
N HIS A 169 10.01 4.39 11.95
CA HIS A 169 9.56 5.76 11.77
C HIS A 169 8.11 5.86 11.26
N LEU A 170 7.68 4.96 10.37
CA LEU A 170 6.28 4.90 9.92
C LEU A 170 5.34 4.56 11.08
N LEU A 171 5.72 3.60 11.93
CA LEU A 171 4.93 3.24 13.12
C LEU A 171 4.83 4.40 14.12
N ASP A 172 5.92 5.16 14.34
CA ASP A 172 5.91 6.36 15.17
C ASP A 172 4.95 7.43 14.62
N LEU A 173 5.01 7.66 13.30
CA LEU A 173 4.11 8.59 12.63
C LEU A 173 2.65 8.14 12.69
N TRP A 174 2.41 6.83 12.54
CA TRP A 174 1.09 6.25 12.64
C TRP A 174 0.53 6.34 14.07
N ALA A 175 1.35 6.09 15.10
CA ALA A 175 0.91 6.09 16.49
C ALA A 175 0.29 7.43 16.94
N ASP A 176 0.74 8.55 16.35
CA ASP A 176 0.24 9.88 16.68
C ASP A 176 -1.13 10.20 16.07
N ALA A 177 -1.36 9.81 14.82
CA ALA A 177 -2.55 10.19 14.06
C ALA A 177 -3.51 9.01 13.85
N LYS A 178 -3.00 7.79 13.95
CA LYS A 178 -3.70 6.51 13.74
C LYS A 178 -4.59 6.49 12.48
N PRO A 179 -4.09 6.90 11.31
CA PRO A 179 -4.86 6.68 10.09
C PRO A 179 -5.05 5.18 9.85
N THR A 180 -6.14 4.78 9.24
CA THR A 180 -6.28 3.42 8.70
C THR A 180 -5.21 3.22 7.61
N LEU A 181 -4.46 2.11 7.66
CA LEU A 181 -3.30 1.92 6.80
C LEU A 181 -3.43 0.62 6.01
N ILE A 182 -3.28 0.70 4.69
CA ILE A 182 -3.21 -0.48 3.81
C ILE A 182 -1.85 -0.51 3.15
N LEU A 183 -1.09 -1.55 3.48
CA LEU A 183 0.24 -1.80 2.97
C LEU A 183 0.22 -2.92 1.94
N VAL A 184 0.67 -2.67 0.73
CA VAL A 184 0.99 -3.71 -0.25
C VAL A 184 2.48 -3.99 -0.19
N THR A 185 2.84 -5.25 0.01
CA THR A 185 4.23 -5.69 0.03
C THR A 185 4.37 -7.14 -0.45
N HIS A 186 5.57 -7.52 -0.85
CA HIS A 186 5.97 -8.92 -1.08
C HIS A 186 6.84 -9.48 0.06
N ASP A 187 7.22 -8.64 1.02
CA ASP A 187 8.04 -9.01 2.17
C ASP A 187 7.16 -9.41 3.36
N VAL A 188 7.27 -10.68 3.77
CA VAL A 188 6.47 -11.25 4.87
C VAL A 188 6.87 -10.65 6.21
N ASP A 189 8.17 -10.38 6.43
CA ASP A 189 8.64 -9.80 7.68
C ASP A 189 8.12 -8.38 7.83
N GLU A 190 8.10 -7.60 6.76
CA GLU A 190 7.50 -6.28 6.71
C GLU A 190 6.01 -6.31 7.07
N ALA A 191 5.25 -7.20 6.43
CA ALA A 191 3.83 -7.37 6.72
C ALA A 191 3.58 -7.68 8.20
N ILE A 192 4.36 -8.60 8.79
CA ILE A 192 4.20 -8.99 10.18
C ILE A 192 4.67 -7.88 11.13
N VAL A 193 5.73 -7.14 10.81
CA VAL A 193 6.22 -6.04 11.66
C VAL A 193 5.18 -4.92 11.78
N LEU A 194 4.51 -4.60 10.68
CA LEU A 194 3.66 -3.41 10.59
C LEU A 194 2.18 -3.70 10.85
N ALA A 195 1.63 -4.77 10.26
CA ALA A 195 0.18 -4.94 10.18
C ALA A 195 -0.45 -5.63 11.40
N ASP A 196 -1.71 -5.32 11.65
CA ASP A 196 -2.59 -6.02 12.60
C ASP A 196 -3.19 -7.26 11.95
N ARG A 197 -3.43 -7.22 10.64
CA ARG A 197 -3.92 -8.34 9.83
C ARG A 197 -3.15 -8.43 8.51
N VAL A 198 -2.87 -9.66 8.07
CA VAL A 198 -2.22 -9.96 6.79
C VAL A 198 -3.20 -10.67 5.87
N MET A 199 -3.52 -10.02 4.74
CA MET A 199 -4.35 -10.56 3.66
C MET A 199 -3.46 -11.23 2.63
N VAL A 200 -3.63 -12.52 2.42
CA VAL A 200 -2.93 -13.28 1.38
C VAL A 200 -3.78 -13.30 0.13
N MET A 201 -3.27 -12.77 -0.99
CA MET A 201 -3.96 -12.80 -2.28
C MET A 201 -3.47 -13.94 -3.17
N CYS A 202 -4.41 -14.60 -3.86
CA CYS A 202 -4.11 -15.50 -4.98
C CYS A 202 -4.32 -14.78 -6.32
N PRO A 203 -3.58 -15.17 -7.38
CA PRO A 203 -3.73 -14.57 -8.72
C PRO A 203 -4.85 -15.21 -9.56
N ARG A 204 -5.27 -14.50 -10.63
CA ARG A 204 -6.06 -14.97 -11.79
C ARG A 204 -7.47 -15.47 -11.49
N PRO A 205 -8.41 -14.60 -11.18
CA PRO A 205 -8.23 -13.20 -10.83
C PRO A 205 -7.80 -13.04 -9.38
N GLY A 206 -7.25 -11.84 -9.07
CA GLY A 206 -6.83 -11.51 -7.70
C GLY A 206 -7.98 -11.60 -6.72
N ARG A 207 -7.84 -12.43 -5.69
CA ARG A 207 -8.83 -12.63 -4.61
C ARG A 207 -8.12 -12.77 -3.29
N ILE A 208 -8.79 -12.45 -2.20
CA ILE A 208 -8.32 -12.81 -0.87
C ILE A 208 -8.42 -14.33 -0.74
N PHE A 209 -7.30 -14.97 -0.44
CA PHE A 209 -7.16 -16.41 -0.26
C PHE A 209 -7.22 -16.80 1.21
N ASP A 210 -6.55 -16.03 2.06
CA ASP A 210 -6.48 -16.27 3.49
C ASP A 210 -6.30 -14.95 4.23
N GLU A 211 -6.70 -14.93 5.50
CA GLU A 211 -6.60 -13.80 6.40
C GLU A 211 -5.94 -14.27 7.71
N ILE A 212 -4.92 -13.54 8.16
CA ILE A 212 -4.10 -13.93 9.29
C ILE A 212 -3.98 -12.75 10.25
N ASP A 213 -4.55 -12.89 11.45
CA ASP A 213 -4.34 -11.92 12.52
C ASP A 213 -2.92 -11.98 13.05
N VAL A 214 -2.33 -10.83 13.29
CA VAL A 214 -0.99 -10.65 13.87
C VAL A 214 -1.14 -10.16 15.30
N ASP A 215 -1.47 -11.09 16.19
CA ASP A 215 -1.63 -10.80 17.63
C ASP A 215 -0.28 -10.77 18.33
N LEU A 216 0.53 -9.77 17.97
CA LEU A 216 1.85 -9.51 18.57
C LEU A 216 1.93 -8.07 19.06
N PRO A 217 2.37 -7.82 20.30
CA PRO A 217 2.52 -6.46 20.81
C PRO A 217 3.59 -5.69 20.04
N ARG A 218 3.39 -4.38 19.85
CA ARG A 218 4.40 -3.47 19.29
C ARG A 218 5.26 -2.86 20.41
N PRO A 219 6.59 -2.66 20.24
CA PRO A 219 7.38 -3.04 19.05
C PRO A 219 7.56 -4.56 18.94
N ARG A 220 7.48 -5.09 17.70
CA ARG A 220 7.56 -6.53 17.44
C ARG A 220 9.00 -7.00 17.33
N ASP A 221 9.37 -7.96 18.17
CA ASP A 221 10.68 -8.62 18.13
C ASP A 221 10.71 -9.67 17.00
N ARG A 222 11.48 -9.36 15.95
CA ARG A 222 11.67 -10.22 14.77
C ARG A 222 12.39 -11.53 15.08
N GLN A 223 13.05 -11.64 16.24
CA GLN A 223 13.77 -12.85 16.65
C GLN A 223 12.96 -13.73 17.63
N SER A 224 11.77 -13.29 18.00
CA SER A 224 10.92 -14.04 18.93
C SER A 224 10.30 -15.28 18.27
N ALA A 225 10.10 -16.35 19.05
CA ALA A 225 9.41 -17.56 18.60
C ALA A 225 7.97 -17.27 18.17
N ALA A 226 7.31 -16.27 18.74
CA ALA A 226 5.97 -15.85 18.37
C ALA A 226 5.95 -15.20 16.97
N PHE A 227 6.95 -14.39 16.65
CA PHE A 227 7.12 -13.84 15.31
C PHE A 227 7.33 -14.95 14.26
N ASP A 228 8.23 -15.88 14.54
CA ASP A 228 8.50 -17.03 13.66
C ASP A 228 7.25 -17.92 13.46
N PHE A 229 6.42 -18.05 14.46
CA PHE A 229 5.16 -18.80 14.35
C PHE A 229 4.20 -18.14 13.36
N VAL A 230 3.98 -16.82 13.48
CA VAL A 230 3.16 -16.05 12.52
C VAL A 230 3.76 -16.09 11.13
N LYS A 231 5.09 -15.92 10.99
CA LYS A 231 5.80 -15.98 9.72
C LYS A 231 5.58 -17.31 9.00
N ARG A 232 5.68 -18.44 9.70
CA ARG A 232 5.40 -19.76 9.11
C ARG A 232 3.96 -19.90 8.65
N ARG A 233 2.98 -19.36 9.40
CA ARG A 233 1.57 -19.37 8.97
C ARG A 233 1.37 -18.59 7.68
N VAL A 234 1.95 -17.39 7.60
CA VAL A 234 1.86 -16.51 6.43
C VAL A 234 2.53 -17.15 5.21
N LEU A 235 3.75 -17.71 5.37
CA LEU A 235 4.45 -18.42 4.29
C LEU A 235 3.66 -19.66 3.80
N ALA A 236 3.10 -20.46 4.70
CA ALA A 236 2.28 -21.61 4.34
C ALA A 236 0.99 -21.19 3.57
N ALA A 237 0.39 -20.06 3.92
CA ALA A 237 -0.76 -19.52 3.19
C ALA A 237 -0.37 -19.04 1.79
N LEU A 238 0.79 -18.35 1.66
CA LEU A 238 1.33 -17.94 0.37
C LEU A 238 1.60 -19.14 -0.55
N ASP A 239 2.25 -20.18 -0.06
CA ASP A 239 2.54 -21.40 -0.83
C ASP A 239 1.25 -22.05 -1.31
N ARG A 240 0.24 -22.18 -0.45
CA ARG A 240 -1.08 -22.71 -0.84
C ARG A 240 -1.75 -21.86 -1.89
N SER A 241 -1.67 -20.52 -1.79
CA SER A 241 -2.26 -19.60 -2.74
C SER A 241 -1.65 -19.72 -4.15
N LEU A 242 -0.33 -19.92 -4.22
CA LEU A 242 0.42 -20.09 -5.47
C LEU A 242 0.16 -21.46 -6.10
N ASN A 243 0.15 -22.54 -5.31
CA ASN A 243 -0.13 -23.90 -5.78
C ASN A 243 -1.55 -24.03 -6.33
N ARG A 244 -2.56 -23.40 -5.68
CA ARG A 244 -3.93 -23.36 -6.20
C ARG A 244 -4.03 -22.61 -7.52
N ALA A 245 -3.26 -21.57 -7.71
CA ALA A 245 -3.21 -20.83 -8.97
C ALA A 245 -2.57 -21.64 -10.10
N ALA A 246 -1.53 -22.44 -9.81
CA ALA A 246 -0.91 -23.34 -10.76
C ALA A 246 -1.89 -24.43 -11.24
N THR A 247 -2.58 -25.10 -10.32
CA THR A 247 -3.58 -26.13 -10.65
C THR A 247 -4.78 -25.58 -11.43
N ALA A 248 -5.20 -24.35 -11.16
CA ALA A 248 -6.28 -23.70 -11.92
C ALA A 248 -5.84 -23.32 -13.35
N ALA A 249 -4.59 -22.90 -13.54
CA ALA A 249 -4.05 -22.58 -14.86
C ALA A 249 -3.85 -23.82 -15.75
N ASP A 250 -3.53 -24.97 -15.14
CA ASP A 250 -3.43 -26.26 -15.86
C ASP A 250 -4.79 -26.86 -16.23
N ALA A 251 -5.86 -26.44 -15.53
CA ALA A 251 -7.22 -26.91 -15.78
C ALA A 251 -7.96 -26.13 -16.88
N GLU A 252 -7.48 -24.94 -17.29
CA GLU A 252 -8.02 -24.24 -18.44
C GLU A 252 -7.58 -24.94 -19.73
N PRO A 253 -8.54 -25.44 -20.58
CA PRO A 253 -8.18 -26.06 -21.84
C PRO A 253 -7.43 -25.00 -22.71
N LYS A 254 -6.19 -25.33 -23.11
CA LYS A 254 -5.47 -24.56 -24.15
C LYS A 254 -6.42 -24.44 -25.34
N ALA A 255 -6.98 -23.26 -25.56
CA ALA A 255 -7.75 -22.96 -26.74
C ALA A 255 -6.90 -23.37 -27.95
N ALA A 256 -7.39 -24.34 -28.71
CA ALA A 256 -6.72 -24.93 -29.84
C ALA A 256 -6.24 -23.80 -30.77
N ALA A 257 -4.94 -23.68 -30.93
CA ALA A 257 -4.35 -22.90 -32.00
C ALA A 257 -4.85 -23.53 -33.31
N GLY A 258 -5.91 -22.98 -33.85
CA GLY A 258 -6.49 -23.39 -35.12
C GLY A 258 -5.42 -23.31 -36.18
N ALA A 259 -5.12 -24.44 -36.78
CA ALA A 259 -4.28 -24.57 -37.96
C ALA A 259 -4.77 -23.63 -39.04
N ALA A 260 -4.05 -22.56 -39.31
CA ALA A 260 -4.17 -21.81 -40.55
C ALA A 260 -3.59 -22.71 -41.64
N MET A 261 -4.46 -23.38 -42.37
CA MET A 261 -4.10 -23.98 -43.63
C MET A 261 -3.75 -22.88 -44.63
N TRP A 262 -2.53 -22.91 -45.08
CA TRP A 262 -2.07 -22.16 -46.24
C TRP A 262 -2.66 -22.79 -47.52
N TRP A 263 -3.40 -22.02 -48.29
CA TRP A 263 -3.57 -22.13 -49.73
C TRP A 263 -3.40 -20.75 -50.36
#